data_6bca3ecab95487e35a18c0fe6479a28a
#
_entry.id   6bca3ecab95487e35a18c0fe6479a28a
#
_cell.length_a   1.000
_cell.length_b   1.000
_cell.length_c   1.000
_cell.angle_alpha   90.00
_cell.angle_beta   90.00
_cell.angle_gamma   90.00
#
_symmetry.space_group_name_H-M   'P 1'
#
loop_
_entity.id
_entity.type
_entity.pdbx_description
1 polymer ?
#
loop_
_entity_poly.entity_id
_entity_poly.type
_entity_poly.pdbx_seq_one_letter_code
_entity_poly.pdbx_strand_id
1 'polypeptide(L)'
;MPKFNYKGFRYVEVSCSEPTELKKECLTGYFMHNDVPEVGNVTTSDPIINKIWKATNVSYLSNLFGYPTDCPQREKNGWTGDGHLGIEAGLYNYDALTIYEKWLADHRDEQQPNGVLPDIIPTSGWGYGTENGLDWTSTIALIPWNVYLFYGDSK
;
A
#
# COMPACT_ATOMS: atom_id res chain seq x y z
N MET A 1 -18.22 -11.75 -6.63
CA MET A 1 -17.01 -11.10 -6.08
C MET A 1 -15.78 -11.83 -6.61
N PRO A 2 -14.74 -11.14 -7.10
CA PRO A 2 -13.49 -11.80 -7.45
C PRO A 2 -12.92 -12.51 -6.23
N LYS A 3 -12.43 -13.75 -6.40
CA LYS A 3 -11.92 -14.54 -5.27
C LYS A 3 -10.47 -14.19 -4.89
N PHE A 4 -9.67 -13.77 -5.87
CA PHE A 4 -8.22 -13.66 -5.72
C PHE A 4 -7.67 -12.30 -6.16
N ASN A 5 -8.54 -11.29 -6.31
CA ASN A 5 -8.13 -9.97 -6.74
C ASN A 5 -9.14 -8.92 -6.23
N TYR A 6 -8.63 -7.79 -5.83
CA TYR A 6 -9.43 -6.61 -5.53
C TYR A 6 -9.43 -5.63 -6.72
N LYS A 7 -10.35 -4.68 -6.75
CA LYS A 7 -10.50 -3.71 -7.83
C LYS A 7 -10.63 -2.30 -7.26
N GLY A 8 -9.83 -1.39 -7.77
CA GLY A 8 -10.07 0.05 -7.59
C GLY A 8 -11.02 0.55 -8.68
N PHE A 9 -12.12 1.19 -8.30
CA PHE A 9 -13.14 1.71 -9.23
C PHE A 9 -13.90 2.88 -8.62
N ARG A 10 -14.50 3.70 -9.47
CA ARG A 10 -15.41 4.78 -9.07
C ARG A 10 -16.86 4.47 -9.35
N TYR A 11 -17.12 3.68 -10.37
CA TYR A 11 -18.45 3.39 -10.87
C TYR A 11 -18.63 1.90 -11.06
N VAL A 12 -19.84 1.44 -10.87
CA VAL A 12 -20.27 0.07 -11.13
C VAL A 12 -21.44 0.12 -12.07
N GLU A 13 -21.31 -0.50 -13.23
CA GLU A 13 -22.42 -0.73 -14.15
C GLU A 13 -22.98 -2.13 -13.91
N VAL A 14 -24.30 -2.22 -13.80
CA VAL A 14 -25.00 -3.48 -13.61
C VAL A 14 -25.95 -3.69 -14.77
N SER A 15 -25.80 -4.83 -15.46
CA SER A 15 -26.72 -5.26 -16.50
C SER A 15 -27.37 -6.59 -16.10
N CYS A 16 -28.66 -6.73 -16.37
CA CYS A 16 -29.43 -7.95 -16.14
C CYS A 16 -29.96 -8.49 -17.47
N SER A 17 -29.94 -9.78 -17.66
CA SER A 17 -30.49 -10.45 -18.85
C SER A 17 -32.02 -10.41 -18.86
N GLU A 18 -32.65 -10.30 -17.71
CA GLU A 18 -34.08 -10.22 -17.54
C GLU A 18 -34.46 -8.89 -16.88
N PRO A 19 -35.70 -8.37 -17.16
CA PRO A 19 -36.19 -7.16 -16.51
C PRO A 19 -36.18 -7.36 -14.98
N THR A 20 -35.34 -6.59 -14.30
CA THR A 20 -35.15 -6.68 -12.86
C THR A 20 -35.10 -5.28 -12.26
N GLU A 21 -35.90 -5.06 -11.20
CA GLU A 21 -35.82 -3.83 -10.41
C GLU A 21 -34.55 -3.87 -9.56
N LEU A 22 -33.52 -3.06 -9.94
CA LEU A 22 -32.31 -2.92 -9.17
C LEU A 22 -32.49 -1.85 -8.09
N LYS A 23 -32.34 -2.26 -6.84
CA LYS A 23 -32.31 -1.36 -5.68
C LYS A 23 -30.86 -1.15 -5.24
N LYS A 24 -30.59 -0.03 -4.60
CA LYS A 24 -29.25 0.30 -4.09
C LYS A 24 -28.71 -0.78 -3.14
N GLU A 25 -29.58 -1.40 -2.39
CA GLU A 25 -29.27 -2.46 -1.42
C GLU A 25 -28.86 -3.78 -2.07
N CYS A 26 -29.07 -3.94 -3.39
CA CYS A 26 -28.58 -5.11 -4.14
C CYS A 26 -27.06 -5.08 -4.35
N LEU A 27 -26.40 -3.95 -4.08
CA LEU A 27 -24.98 -3.78 -4.27
C LEU A 27 -24.30 -3.48 -2.93
N THR A 28 -23.27 -4.26 -2.61
CA THR A 28 -22.43 -4.05 -1.44
C THR A 28 -20.99 -3.92 -1.88
N GLY A 29 -20.35 -2.79 -1.55
CA GLY A 29 -18.92 -2.58 -1.73
C GLY A 29 -18.16 -2.96 -0.46
N TYR A 30 -17.05 -3.68 -0.62
CA TYR A 30 -16.13 -3.99 0.47
C TYR A 30 -14.84 -3.21 0.24
N PHE A 31 -14.46 -2.40 1.22
CA PHE A 31 -13.14 -1.78 1.26
C PHE A 31 -12.19 -2.79 1.90
N MET A 32 -11.16 -3.22 1.15
CA MET A 32 -10.23 -4.27 1.57
C MET A 32 -8.82 -3.70 1.70
N HIS A 33 -8.21 -3.93 2.83
CA HIS A 33 -6.82 -3.59 3.15
C HIS A 33 -6.31 -4.50 4.27
N ASN A 34 -5.01 -4.45 4.56
CA ASN A 34 -4.49 -5.10 5.76
C ASN A 34 -5.14 -4.50 7.02
N ASP A 35 -5.41 -5.37 7.99
CA ASP A 35 -5.93 -4.97 9.30
C ASP A 35 -4.78 -4.34 10.12
N VAL A 36 -4.71 -3.02 10.08
CA VAL A 36 -3.73 -2.23 10.83
C VAL A 36 -4.45 -1.29 11.78
N PRO A 37 -4.15 -1.34 13.10
CA PRO A 37 -4.76 -0.46 14.09
C PRO A 37 -4.49 1.03 13.79
N GLU A 38 -5.51 1.87 13.94
CA GLU A 38 -5.32 3.32 13.94
C GLU A 38 -4.64 3.76 15.25
N VAL A 39 -3.53 4.50 15.15
CA VAL A 39 -2.75 5.01 16.29
C VAL A 39 -2.60 6.53 16.28
N GLY A 40 -2.92 7.17 15.17
CA GLY A 40 -2.82 8.63 14.99
C GLY A 40 -4.14 9.27 14.59
N ASN A 41 -4.34 10.51 15.06
CA ASN A 41 -5.48 11.32 14.66
C ASN A 41 -5.09 12.79 14.62
N VAL A 42 -5.53 13.49 13.56
CA VAL A 42 -5.34 14.95 13.42
C VAL A 42 -6.68 15.60 13.18
N THR A 43 -7.00 16.59 14.01
CA THR A 43 -8.18 17.43 13.83
C THR A 43 -7.76 18.91 13.94
N THR A 44 -8.12 19.69 12.93
CA THR A 44 -7.82 21.13 12.87
C THR A 44 -9.10 21.94 12.70
N SER A 45 -9.02 23.24 12.91
CA SER A 45 -10.13 24.17 12.63
C SER A 45 -10.39 24.36 11.12
N ASP A 46 -9.43 23.98 10.26
CA ASP A 46 -9.57 24.07 8.81
C ASP A 46 -10.16 22.75 8.23
N PRO A 47 -11.37 22.79 7.67
CA PRO A 47 -12.00 21.60 7.12
C PRO A 47 -11.28 21.04 5.88
N ILE A 48 -10.48 21.86 5.18
CA ILE A 48 -9.72 21.41 4.01
C ILE A 48 -8.55 20.53 4.47
N ILE A 49 -7.82 20.96 5.51
CA ILE A 49 -6.73 20.15 6.09
C ILE A 49 -7.26 18.82 6.59
N ASN A 50 -8.39 18.80 7.28
CA ASN A 50 -9.01 17.55 7.74
C ASN A 50 -9.40 16.62 6.59
N LYS A 51 -9.87 17.17 5.47
CA LYS A 51 -10.18 16.38 4.27
C LYS A 51 -8.92 15.83 3.61
N ILE A 52 -7.84 16.60 3.55
CA ILE A 52 -6.55 16.15 3.00
C ILE A 52 -6.02 14.99 3.86
N TRP A 53 -5.99 15.17 5.18
CA TRP A 53 -5.55 14.09 6.09
C TRP A 53 -6.36 12.80 5.89
N LYS A 54 -7.69 12.92 5.85
CA LYS A 54 -8.56 11.75 5.59
C LYS A 54 -8.29 11.10 4.24
N ALA A 55 -8.12 11.91 3.18
CA ALA A 55 -7.84 11.40 1.84
C ALA A 55 -6.48 10.67 1.78
N THR A 56 -5.47 11.20 2.45
CA THR A 56 -4.15 10.56 2.58
C THR A 56 -4.26 9.20 3.26
N ASN A 57 -4.98 9.10 4.37
CA ASN A 57 -5.19 7.84 5.08
C ASN A 57 -5.95 6.80 4.25
N VAL A 58 -7.01 7.21 3.57
CA VAL A 58 -7.76 6.33 2.66
C VAL A 58 -6.87 5.87 1.50
N SER A 59 -6.04 6.74 0.95
CA SER A 59 -5.08 6.39 -0.10
C SER A 59 -4.05 5.38 0.39
N TYR A 60 -3.47 5.60 1.57
CA TYR A 60 -2.53 4.68 2.18
C TYR A 60 -3.15 3.28 2.38
N LEU A 61 -4.30 3.19 3.04
CA LEU A 61 -4.99 1.91 3.25
C LEU A 61 -5.38 1.22 1.94
N SER A 62 -5.78 1.98 0.92
CA SER A 62 -6.13 1.43 -0.40
C SER A 62 -4.95 0.75 -1.08
N ASN A 63 -3.73 1.13 -0.71
CA ASN A 63 -2.48 0.59 -1.22
C ASN A 63 -1.77 -0.35 -0.23
N LEU A 64 -2.46 -0.80 0.81
CA LEU A 64 -1.90 -1.70 1.80
C LEU A 64 -2.60 -3.06 1.75
N PHE A 65 -2.12 -3.93 0.86
CA PHE A 65 -2.71 -5.25 0.64
C PHE A 65 -1.61 -6.33 0.49
N GLY A 66 -1.15 -6.85 1.64
CA GLY A 66 -0.05 -7.81 1.74
C GLY A 66 1.33 -7.15 1.82
N TYR A 67 1.51 -6.07 1.10
CA TYR A 67 2.66 -5.15 1.10
C TYR A 67 2.19 -3.78 0.59
N PRO A 68 2.99 -2.70 0.73
CA PRO A 68 2.67 -1.42 0.11
C PRO A 68 2.63 -1.55 -1.42
N THR A 69 1.54 -1.10 -2.05
CA THR A 69 1.38 -1.12 -3.51
C THR A 69 1.37 0.29 -4.07
N ASP A 70 1.79 0.44 -5.32
CA ASP A 70 1.80 1.72 -6.04
C ASP A 70 0.39 2.24 -6.33
N CYS A 71 -0.51 1.36 -6.75
CA CYS A 71 -1.87 1.74 -7.10
C CYS A 71 -2.87 0.59 -6.95
N PRO A 72 -4.12 0.84 -6.44
CA PRO A 72 -5.08 -0.21 -6.18
C PRO A 72 -5.85 -0.67 -7.43
N GLN A 73 -5.77 0.08 -8.55
CA GLN A 73 -6.61 -0.15 -9.73
C GLN A 73 -5.88 -0.78 -10.91
N ARG A 74 -4.57 -0.60 -11.05
CA ARG A 74 -3.78 -1.06 -12.21
C ARG A 74 -2.76 -2.12 -11.83
N GLU A 75 -1.57 -1.67 -11.48
CA GLU A 75 -0.39 -2.52 -11.33
C GLU A 75 -0.44 -3.35 -10.06
N LYS A 76 -0.73 -2.75 -8.92
CA LYS A 76 -0.79 -3.39 -7.60
C LYS A 76 0.52 -4.07 -7.24
N ASN A 77 1.61 -3.46 -7.63
CA ASN A 77 2.97 -3.93 -7.43
C ASN A 77 3.62 -3.24 -6.24
N GLY A 78 4.57 -3.93 -5.63
CA GLY A 78 5.36 -3.41 -4.52
C GLY A 78 6.50 -2.52 -5.01
N TRP A 79 6.19 -1.43 -5.70
CA TRP A 79 7.17 -0.43 -6.10
C TRP A 79 7.85 0.16 -4.86
N THR A 80 9.16 0.01 -4.80
CA THR A 80 9.92 0.32 -3.59
C THR A 80 10.02 1.83 -3.33
N GLY A 81 10.04 2.65 -4.39
CA GLY A 81 9.96 4.10 -4.31
C GLY A 81 8.66 4.57 -3.66
N ASP A 82 7.53 4.07 -4.14
CA ASP A 82 6.21 4.40 -3.57
C ASP A 82 6.11 3.98 -2.11
N GLY A 83 6.61 2.78 -1.78
CA GLY A 83 6.57 2.25 -0.42
C GLY A 83 7.33 3.08 0.59
N HIS A 84 8.59 3.46 0.29
CA HIS A 84 9.38 4.24 1.24
C HIS A 84 8.95 5.71 1.33
N LEU A 85 8.36 6.28 0.28
CA LEU A 85 7.79 7.62 0.35
C LEU A 85 6.50 7.67 1.18
N GLY A 86 5.73 6.59 1.18
CA GLY A 86 4.47 6.48 1.91
C GLY A 86 4.59 6.07 3.38
N ILE A 87 5.72 5.46 3.79
CA ILE A 87 5.85 4.83 5.11
C ILE A 87 5.63 5.79 6.26
N GLU A 88 6.24 6.97 6.22
CA GLU A 88 6.18 7.92 7.33
C GLU A 88 4.75 8.39 7.59
N ALA A 89 4.02 8.76 6.54
CA ALA A 89 2.61 9.12 6.64
C ALA A 89 1.76 7.95 7.19
N GLY A 90 2.10 6.71 6.82
CA GLY A 90 1.46 5.51 7.33
C GLY A 90 1.72 5.31 8.82
N LEU A 91 2.97 5.34 9.26
CA LEU A 91 3.36 5.05 10.65
C LEU A 91 2.90 6.11 11.66
N TYR A 92 2.68 7.36 11.25
CA TYR A 92 2.02 8.35 12.10
C TYR A 92 0.55 8.04 12.39
N ASN A 93 -0.11 7.28 11.53
CA ASN A 93 -1.55 7.07 11.61
C ASN A 93 -1.93 5.61 11.93
N TYR A 94 -1.07 4.63 11.61
CA TYR A 94 -1.36 3.20 11.73
C TYR A 94 -0.19 2.43 12.35
N ASP A 95 -0.51 1.44 13.16
CA ASP A 95 0.46 0.43 13.58
C ASP A 95 0.62 -0.61 12.46
N ALA A 96 1.58 -0.37 11.58
CA ALA A 96 1.84 -1.20 10.42
C ALA A 96 3.19 -1.96 10.50
N LEU A 97 3.76 -2.12 11.70
CA LEU A 97 5.06 -2.75 11.93
C LEU A 97 5.19 -4.09 11.18
N THR A 98 4.26 -5.00 11.43
CA THR A 98 4.31 -6.37 10.88
C THR A 98 4.28 -6.42 9.34
N ILE A 99 3.66 -5.43 8.71
CA ILE A 99 3.64 -5.32 7.25
C ILE A 99 5.05 -4.97 6.73
N TYR A 100 5.69 -4.00 7.37
CA TYR A 100 7.03 -3.57 6.94
C TYR A 100 8.11 -4.58 7.31
N GLU A 101 8.04 -5.25 8.48
CA GLU A 101 8.93 -6.36 8.81
C GLU A 101 8.85 -7.49 7.78
N LYS A 102 7.63 -7.88 7.39
CA LYS A 102 7.42 -8.87 6.35
C LYS A 102 7.99 -8.40 5.01
N TRP A 103 7.74 -7.16 4.63
CA TRP A 103 8.23 -6.63 3.36
C TRP A 103 9.74 -6.46 3.33
N LEU A 104 10.36 -6.11 4.47
CA LEU A 104 11.82 -6.13 4.62
C LEU A 104 12.42 -7.55 4.50
N ALA A 105 11.68 -8.56 4.94
CA ALA A 105 12.08 -9.95 4.68
C ALA A 105 12.07 -10.25 3.17
N ASP A 106 11.04 -9.80 2.45
CA ASP A 106 10.99 -9.94 0.99
C ASP A 106 12.16 -9.22 0.29
N HIS A 107 12.59 -8.04 0.79
CA HIS A 107 13.76 -7.34 0.28
C HIS A 107 15.03 -8.20 0.41
N ARG A 108 15.23 -8.86 1.56
CA ARG A 108 16.37 -9.77 1.79
C ARG A 108 16.31 -10.98 0.86
N ASP A 109 15.12 -11.54 0.66
CA ASP A 109 14.95 -12.73 -0.18
C ASP A 109 15.17 -12.42 -1.67
N GLU A 110 14.85 -11.20 -2.10
CA GLU A 110 15.01 -10.74 -3.49
C GLU A 110 16.39 -10.13 -3.75
N GLN A 111 17.21 -9.87 -2.75
CA GLN A 111 18.53 -9.27 -2.93
C GLN A 111 19.50 -10.24 -3.61
N GLN A 112 20.08 -9.80 -4.72
CA GLN A 112 21.10 -10.57 -5.43
C GLN A 112 22.43 -10.62 -4.64
N PRO A 113 23.31 -11.61 -4.91
CA PRO A 113 24.61 -11.73 -4.22
C PRO A 113 25.53 -10.51 -4.37
N ASN A 114 25.33 -9.70 -5.41
CA ASN A 114 26.05 -8.44 -5.63
C ASN A 114 25.42 -7.25 -4.91
N GLY A 115 24.34 -7.46 -4.13
CA GLY A 115 23.64 -6.44 -3.38
C GLY A 115 22.52 -5.73 -4.13
N VAL A 116 22.32 -6.02 -5.42
CA VAL A 116 21.26 -5.39 -6.23
C VAL A 116 19.89 -5.82 -5.77
N LEU A 117 18.99 -4.86 -5.65
CA LEU A 117 17.56 -5.05 -5.40
C LEU A 117 16.74 -4.74 -6.66
N PRO A 118 15.61 -5.39 -6.86
CA PRO A 118 14.67 -4.97 -7.90
C PRO A 118 13.89 -3.73 -7.47
N ASP A 119 13.35 -3.00 -8.43
CA ASP A 119 12.51 -1.81 -8.17
C ASP A 119 11.14 -2.18 -7.59
N ILE A 120 10.69 -3.41 -7.85
CA ILE A 120 9.43 -3.98 -7.39
C ILE A 120 9.72 -5.19 -6.51
N ILE A 121 9.20 -5.20 -5.30
CA ILE A 121 9.37 -6.30 -4.34
C ILE A 121 7.99 -6.73 -3.79
N PRO A 122 7.59 -7.99 -3.98
CA PRO A 122 8.21 -9.02 -4.83
C PRO A 122 8.25 -8.63 -6.30
N THR A 123 9.22 -9.16 -7.06
CA THR A 123 9.47 -8.77 -8.47
C THR A 123 8.31 -8.97 -9.42
N SER A 124 7.38 -9.87 -9.09
CA SER A 124 6.16 -10.16 -9.88
C SER A 124 6.42 -10.42 -11.38
N GLY A 125 7.60 -10.89 -11.74
CA GLY A 125 8.01 -11.15 -13.12
C GLY A 125 8.64 -9.97 -13.86
N TRP A 126 8.73 -8.80 -13.24
CA TRP A 126 9.44 -7.63 -13.80
C TRP A 126 10.96 -7.81 -13.76
N GLY A 127 11.45 -8.58 -12.78
CA GLY A 127 12.86 -8.89 -12.64
C GLY A 127 13.68 -7.71 -12.15
N TYR A 128 14.96 -7.76 -12.50
CA TYR A 128 15.94 -6.73 -12.09
C TYR A 128 16.23 -5.83 -13.28
N GLY A 129 15.79 -4.58 -13.19
CA GLY A 129 16.07 -3.58 -14.20
C GLY A 129 17.56 -3.21 -14.23
N THR A 130 18.03 -2.69 -15.35
CA THR A 130 19.38 -2.17 -15.48
C THR A 130 19.52 -0.73 -15.02
N GLU A 131 18.40 -0.07 -14.73
CA GLU A 131 18.28 1.37 -14.45
C GLU A 131 17.70 1.62 -13.04
N ASN A 132 18.01 0.75 -12.07
CA ASN A 132 17.57 0.95 -10.69
C ASN A 132 18.08 2.28 -10.15
N GLY A 133 17.22 3.28 -10.09
CA GLY A 133 17.55 4.58 -9.55
C GLY A 133 17.75 4.52 -8.03
N LEU A 134 18.61 5.40 -7.50
CA LEU A 134 18.80 5.54 -6.05
C LEU A 134 17.50 5.89 -5.32
N ASP A 135 16.58 6.52 -6.00
CA ASP A 135 15.25 6.91 -5.53
C ASP A 135 14.34 5.70 -5.25
N TRP A 136 14.55 4.55 -5.91
CA TRP A 136 13.88 3.29 -5.59
C TRP A 136 14.68 2.43 -4.62
N THR A 137 15.93 2.17 -4.92
CA THR A 137 16.77 1.25 -4.13
C THR A 137 17.12 1.76 -2.73
N SER A 138 16.98 3.07 -2.46
CA SER A 138 17.12 3.63 -1.11
C SER A 138 16.11 3.07 -0.09
N THR A 139 15.09 2.35 -0.55
CA THR A 139 14.14 1.62 0.28
C THR A 139 14.82 0.77 1.36
N ILE A 140 15.96 0.12 1.02
CA ILE A 140 16.72 -0.75 1.94
C ILE A 140 17.31 0.01 3.16
N ALA A 141 17.42 1.32 3.07
CA ALA A 141 17.86 2.17 4.17
C ALA A 141 16.70 2.92 4.82
N LEU A 142 15.77 3.44 4.02
CA LEU A 142 14.72 4.33 4.48
C LEU A 142 13.61 3.59 5.23
N ILE A 143 13.24 2.39 4.81
CA ILE A 143 12.21 1.61 5.51
C ILE A 143 12.71 1.12 6.87
N PRO A 144 13.88 0.44 7.00
CA PRO A 144 14.39 0.04 8.31
C PRO A 144 14.62 1.23 9.24
N TRP A 145 15.08 2.37 8.70
CA TRP A 145 15.26 3.59 9.48
C TRP A 145 13.93 4.08 10.08
N ASN A 146 12.85 4.12 9.31
CA ASN A 146 11.54 4.49 9.82
C ASN A 146 11.00 3.47 10.84
N VAL A 147 11.17 2.16 10.58
CA VAL A 147 10.79 1.11 11.53
C VAL A 147 11.55 1.28 12.84
N TYR A 148 12.85 1.56 12.79
CA TYR A 148 13.63 1.86 14.00
C TYR A 148 13.14 3.11 14.73
N LEU A 149 12.88 4.21 14.03
CA LEU A 149 12.43 5.47 14.64
C LEU A 149 11.07 5.34 15.35
N PHE A 150 10.13 4.62 14.76
CA PHE A 150 8.77 4.52 15.29
C PHE A 150 8.60 3.40 16.31
N TYR A 151 9.36 2.32 16.19
CA TYR A 151 9.17 1.12 17.04
C TYR A 151 10.41 0.74 17.87
N GLY A 152 11.57 1.33 17.61
CA GLY A 152 12.83 0.94 18.26
C GLY A 152 13.34 -0.42 17.80
N ASP A 153 12.79 -1.02 16.76
CA ASP A 153 13.26 -2.29 16.22
C ASP A 153 14.59 -2.08 15.47
N SER A 154 15.59 -2.83 15.89
CA SER A 154 16.97 -2.78 15.36
C SER A 154 17.40 -4.08 14.65
N LYS A 155 16.45 -4.99 14.36
CA LYS A 155 16.76 -6.31 13.79
C LYS A 155 16.85 -6.33 12.27
#